data_d0c1ca717a31160b8ea595e88382ec0e
#
_entry.id   d0c1ca717a31160b8ea595e88382ec0e
#
_cell.length_a   1.000
_cell.length_b   1.000
_cell.length_c   1.000
_cell.angle_alpha   90.00
_cell.angle_beta   90.00
_cell.angle_gamma   90.00
#
_symmetry.space_group_name_H-M   'P 1'
#
loop_
_entity.id
_entity.type
_entity.pdbx_description
1 polymer ?
#
loop_
_entity_poly.entity_id
_entity_poly.type
_entity_poly.pdbx_seq_one_letter_code
_entity_poly.pdbx_strand_id
1 'polypeptide(L)'
;MTEHRGGHKSVWLIFLILLFSSFSASVSSNSSLDNEPNSVEKISPEVIEILPHDSSAFTQGLLFLDSKLYESTGLYGESSIRIVNATTGEIELITNLSEIYFAEGITVSNNSIIQLTWRENIGFIYNSSTLENIGNFPIDGEGWGICSTPNGDIWLSDGSYQLSKINPNNLSSITDSLTVFYNNSPINRLNELECPFDSGLIFSNIWLEDKILAINSSTGDVCSEYDFSEIRMQYENNNSRELNGIAYDHESSLFWITGKNWSNYYLVDLQINSDFCQLSEKSEICCTEDNFSLFEFLLLISVAIFLMPFSWPIFGMIFYKIFRRQTQHPPPPRNIEELPEGL
;
A
#
# COMPACT_ATOMS: atom_id res chain seq x y z
N MET A 1 37.07 -16.07 -82.56
CA MET A 1 37.34 -15.03 -81.57
C MET A 1 36.08 -14.90 -80.67
N THR A 2 36.06 -15.54 -79.54
CA THR A 2 34.95 -15.57 -78.58
C THR A 2 35.52 -15.16 -77.25
N GLU A 3 35.06 -14.04 -76.76
CA GLU A 3 35.53 -13.41 -75.53
C GLU A 3 34.63 -13.78 -74.35
N HIS A 4 35.23 -14.35 -73.30
CA HIS A 4 34.65 -14.72 -72.07
C HIS A 4 34.32 -13.44 -71.21
N ARG A 5 33.05 -13.17 -70.88
CA ARG A 5 32.67 -12.30 -69.82
C ARG A 5 31.64 -13.03 -68.95
N GLY A 6 32.10 -13.55 -67.85
CA GLY A 6 31.18 -14.17 -66.85
C GLY A 6 31.90 -14.62 -65.58
N GLY A 7 32.26 -13.71 -64.74
CA GLY A 7 33.02 -14.10 -63.54
C GLY A 7 32.82 -13.23 -62.27
N HIS A 8 32.19 -12.07 -62.35
CA HIS A 8 32.18 -11.17 -61.21
C HIS A 8 30.84 -11.04 -60.43
N LYS A 9 29.73 -11.58 -60.95
CA LYS A 9 28.45 -11.50 -60.28
C LYS A 9 28.19 -12.63 -59.28
N SER A 10 28.85 -13.77 -59.42
CA SER A 10 28.63 -14.92 -58.52
C SER A 10 29.39 -14.83 -57.22
N VAL A 11 30.49 -14.09 -57.13
CA VAL A 11 31.29 -13.96 -55.88
C VAL A 11 30.61 -13.07 -54.86
N TRP A 12 29.91 -12.03 -55.29
CA TRP A 12 29.18 -11.13 -54.39
C TRP A 12 27.92 -11.76 -53.77
N LEU A 13 27.25 -12.66 -54.48
CA LEU A 13 26.08 -13.35 -53.99
C LEU A 13 26.43 -14.38 -52.90
N ILE A 14 27.60 -15.02 -53.01
CA ILE A 14 28.10 -15.99 -52.04
C ILE A 14 28.54 -15.28 -50.75
N PHE A 15 29.11 -14.07 -50.86
CA PHE A 15 29.49 -13.28 -49.69
C PHE A 15 28.27 -12.76 -48.89
N LEU A 16 27.17 -12.43 -49.57
CA LEU A 16 25.93 -12.01 -48.92
C LEU A 16 25.21 -13.18 -48.21
N ILE A 17 25.29 -14.38 -48.78
CA ILE A 17 24.69 -15.58 -48.16
C ILE A 17 25.51 -16.05 -46.95
N LEU A 18 26.81 -15.87 -46.94
CA LEU A 18 27.68 -16.22 -45.81
C LEU A 18 27.57 -15.23 -44.63
N LEU A 19 27.16 -13.99 -44.88
CA LEU A 19 26.87 -13.02 -43.81
C LEU A 19 25.52 -13.24 -43.12
N PHE A 20 24.57 -13.92 -43.76
CA PHE A 20 23.27 -14.26 -43.17
C PHE A 20 23.23 -15.64 -42.49
N SER A 21 24.21 -16.51 -42.75
CA SER A 21 24.22 -17.86 -42.16
C SER A 21 24.89 -17.97 -40.78
N SER A 22 25.46 -16.88 -40.25
CA SER A 22 26.09 -16.87 -38.93
C SER A 22 25.23 -16.29 -37.83
N PHE A 23 23.95 -16.01 -38.09
CA PHE A 23 22.99 -15.54 -37.08
C PHE A 23 21.89 -16.58 -36.83
N SER A 24 22.28 -17.84 -36.65
CA SER A 24 21.45 -18.80 -35.95
C SER A 24 21.78 -18.69 -34.47
N ALA A 25 21.26 -17.66 -33.83
CA ALA A 25 21.21 -17.62 -32.40
C ALA A 25 20.34 -18.80 -31.95
N SER A 26 20.92 -19.73 -31.21
CA SER A 26 20.21 -20.71 -30.41
C SER A 26 19.28 -19.95 -29.49
N VAL A 27 18.01 -19.88 -29.87
CA VAL A 27 16.95 -19.55 -28.93
C VAL A 27 16.87 -20.73 -27.98
N SER A 28 17.66 -20.67 -26.92
CA SER A 28 17.39 -21.42 -25.70
C SER A 28 16.03 -20.95 -25.25
N SER A 29 15.03 -21.84 -25.32
CA SER A 29 13.76 -21.66 -24.64
C SER A 29 14.01 -21.72 -23.14
N ASN A 30 14.53 -20.63 -22.57
CA ASN A 30 14.25 -20.32 -21.19
C ASN A 30 12.76 -20.03 -21.18
N SER A 31 11.98 -20.91 -20.54
CA SER A 31 10.70 -20.54 -20.00
C SER A 31 10.98 -19.34 -19.09
N SER A 32 10.81 -18.12 -19.62
CA SER A 32 10.65 -16.95 -18.82
C SER A 32 9.43 -17.26 -17.95
N LEU A 33 9.66 -17.50 -16.67
CA LEU A 33 8.71 -17.11 -15.68
C LEU A 33 8.44 -15.64 -16.01
N ASP A 34 7.27 -15.39 -16.59
CA ASP A 34 6.73 -14.05 -16.72
C ASP A 34 6.54 -13.54 -15.27
N ASN A 35 7.61 -13.04 -14.69
CA ASN A 35 7.50 -12.16 -13.55
C ASN A 35 6.90 -10.87 -14.11
N GLU A 36 5.56 -10.81 -14.11
CA GLU A 36 4.84 -9.55 -14.12
C GLU A 36 5.39 -8.75 -12.93
N PRO A 37 6.13 -7.66 -13.14
CA PRO A 37 6.64 -6.90 -12.01
C PRO A 37 5.44 -6.27 -11.30
N ASN A 38 5.25 -6.61 -10.02
CA ASN A 38 4.30 -6.02 -9.08
C ASN A 38 2.83 -6.42 -9.21
N SER A 39 2.49 -7.69 -9.37
CA SER A 39 1.13 -8.13 -9.05
C SER A 39 0.98 -8.26 -7.53
N VAL A 40 0.01 -7.54 -6.95
CA VAL A 40 -0.34 -7.68 -5.53
C VAL A 40 -0.76 -9.12 -5.24
N GLU A 41 -0.13 -9.76 -4.25
CA GLU A 41 -0.49 -11.10 -3.82
C GLU A 41 -1.86 -11.07 -3.13
N LYS A 42 -2.78 -11.94 -3.53
CA LYS A 42 -4.10 -12.08 -2.91
C LYS A 42 -4.14 -13.30 -2.02
N ILE A 43 -4.42 -13.08 -0.76
CA ILE A 43 -4.37 -14.10 0.28
C ILE A 43 -5.75 -14.20 0.95
N SER A 44 -6.22 -15.43 1.15
CA SER A 44 -7.36 -15.70 2.03
C SER A 44 -6.82 -15.98 3.44
N PRO A 45 -7.14 -15.15 4.45
CA PRO A 45 -6.59 -15.33 5.79
C PRO A 45 -7.10 -16.62 6.45
N GLU A 46 -6.23 -17.24 7.24
CA GLU A 46 -6.60 -18.41 8.03
C GLU A 46 -7.16 -17.98 9.39
N VAL A 47 -8.41 -18.33 9.68
CA VAL A 47 -9.05 -18.08 10.99
C VAL A 47 -8.61 -19.16 11.97
N ILE A 48 -7.90 -18.75 13.02
CA ILE A 48 -7.41 -19.62 14.09
C ILE A 48 -8.45 -19.74 15.20
N GLU A 49 -9.10 -18.61 15.59
CA GLU A 49 -10.08 -18.59 16.66
C GLU A 49 -11.15 -17.53 16.38
N ILE A 50 -12.38 -17.79 16.83
CA ILE A 50 -13.51 -16.84 16.77
C ILE A 50 -13.96 -16.57 18.18
N LEU A 51 -14.00 -15.29 18.59
CA LEU A 51 -14.25 -14.84 19.95
C LEU A 51 -15.38 -13.81 19.95
N PRO A 52 -16.17 -13.69 21.05
CA PRO A 52 -17.28 -12.77 21.09
C PRO A 52 -16.85 -11.31 20.97
N HIS A 53 -17.64 -10.52 20.23
CA HIS A 53 -17.51 -9.06 20.13
C HIS A 53 -18.85 -8.38 20.36
N ASP A 54 -18.83 -7.17 20.87
CA ASP A 54 -20.03 -6.35 21.07
C ASP A 54 -20.58 -5.86 19.71
N SER A 55 -21.63 -6.48 19.22
CA SER A 55 -22.25 -6.13 17.95
C SER A 55 -22.86 -4.73 17.86
N SER A 56 -22.92 -3.99 18.98
CA SER A 56 -23.28 -2.57 18.97
C SER A 56 -22.07 -1.67 18.71
N ALA A 57 -20.86 -2.21 18.77
CA ALA A 57 -19.63 -1.46 18.55
C ALA A 57 -19.48 -1.02 17.10
N PHE A 58 -19.41 0.27 16.86
CA PHE A 58 -18.99 0.83 15.57
C PHE A 58 -17.48 1.02 15.59
N THR A 59 -16.75 -0.09 15.42
CA THR A 59 -15.30 -0.15 15.59
C THR A 59 -14.57 0.74 14.61
N GLN A 60 -13.69 1.60 15.12
CA GLN A 60 -12.89 2.54 14.33
C GLN A 60 -11.38 2.38 14.56
N GLY A 61 -11.00 1.70 15.62
CA GLY A 61 -9.59 1.38 15.88
C GLY A 61 -9.47 0.23 16.87
N LEU A 62 -8.43 -0.57 16.70
CA LEU A 62 -8.13 -1.72 17.53
C LEU A 62 -6.64 -1.68 17.91
N LEU A 63 -6.29 -2.11 19.11
CA LEU A 63 -4.90 -2.18 19.57
C LEU A 63 -4.77 -3.32 20.60
N PHE A 64 -3.78 -4.19 20.41
CA PHE A 64 -3.41 -5.20 21.40
C PHE A 64 -2.13 -4.78 22.12
N LEU A 65 -2.22 -4.57 23.43
CA LEU A 65 -1.11 -4.09 24.24
C LEU A 65 -1.15 -4.73 25.63
N ASP A 66 -0.04 -5.29 26.10
CA ASP A 66 0.09 -5.89 27.45
C ASP A 66 -1.03 -6.92 27.74
N SER A 67 -1.30 -7.82 26.79
CA SER A 67 -2.36 -8.85 26.85
C SER A 67 -3.77 -8.29 27.03
N LYS A 68 -4.02 -7.04 26.63
CA LYS A 68 -5.32 -6.37 26.64
C LYS A 68 -5.69 -5.90 25.24
N LEU A 69 -6.96 -6.03 24.91
CA LEU A 69 -7.51 -5.49 23.69
C LEU A 69 -8.14 -4.12 23.98
N TYR A 70 -7.66 -3.08 23.32
CA TYR A 70 -8.22 -1.73 23.35
C TYR A 70 -9.02 -1.52 22.07
N GLU A 71 -10.17 -0.90 22.20
CA GLU A 71 -11.05 -0.61 21.08
C GLU A 71 -11.55 0.82 21.12
N SER A 72 -11.48 1.49 19.99
CA SER A 72 -12.11 2.78 19.73
C SER A 72 -13.39 2.58 18.94
N THR A 73 -14.50 3.14 19.40
CA THR A 73 -15.78 3.08 18.69
C THR A 73 -16.24 4.46 18.30
N GLY A 74 -16.75 4.60 17.08
CA GLY A 74 -17.28 5.85 16.52
C GLY A 74 -18.75 6.07 16.82
N LEU A 75 -19.35 6.96 16.06
CA LEU A 75 -20.70 7.55 16.11
C LEU A 75 -20.84 8.69 17.12
N TYR A 76 -21.43 9.79 16.66
CA TYR A 76 -21.73 10.95 17.51
C TYR A 76 -22.68 10.56 18.64
N GLY A 77 -22.30 10.85 19.88
CA GLY A 77 -23.05 10.48 21.08
C GLY A 77 -22.83 9.05 21.60
N GLU A 78 -22.09 8.21 20.83
CA GLU A 78 -21.81 6.81 21.18
C GLU A 78 -20.31 6.50 21.20
N SER A 79 -19.47 7.45 20.78
CA SER A 79 -18.02 7.28 20.68
C SER A 79 -17.38 6.98 22.03
N SER A 80 -16.49 5.99 22.06
CA SER A 80 -15.78 5.58 23.26
C SER A 80 -14.37 5.06 22.98
N ILE A 81 -13.55 5.02 24.01
CA ILE A 81 -12.37 4.17 24.10
C ILE A 81 -12.60 3.16 25.22
N ARG A 82 -12.24 1.88 24.99
CA ARG A 82 -12.51 0.81 25.94
C ARG A 82 -11.41 -0.25 25.97
N ILE A 83 -11.28 -0.89 27.13
CA ILE A 83 -10.51 -2.12 27.31
C ILE A 83 -11.50 -3.27 27.32
N VAL A 84 -11.25 -4.27 26.50
CA VAL A 84 -12.11 -5.43 26.31
C VAL A 84 -11.35 -6.69 26.70
N ASN A 85 -12.02 -7.59 27.40
CA ASN A 85 -11.53 -8.93 27.62
C ASN A 85 -11.59 -9.70 26.31
N ALA A 86 -10.45 -9.98 25.73
CA ALA A 86 -10.37 -10.60 24.40
C ALA A 86 -11.01 -12.00 24.33
N THR A 87 -11.07 -12.74 25.45
CA THR A 87 -11.66 -14.09 25.50
C THR A 87 -13.18 -14.05 25.60
N THR A 88 -13.75 -13.11 26.38
CA THR A 88 -15.19 -13.06 26.66
C THR A 88 -15.94 -11.99 25.88
N GLY A 89 -15.23 -11.03 25.29
CA GLY A 89 -15.83 -9.84 24.66
C GLY A 89 -16.41 -8.83 25.66
N GLU A 90 -16.23 -9.06 26.97
CA GLU A 90 -16.75 -8.15 28.00
C GLU A 90 -15.91 -6.88 28.11
N ILE A 91 -16.59 -5.73 28.21
CA ILE A 91 -15.94 -4.45 28.45
C ILE A 91 -15.48 -4.37 29.89
N GLU A 92 -14.17 -4.33 30.12
CA GLU A 92 -13.58 -4.20 31.46
C GLU A 92 -13.50 -2.74 31.93
N LEU A 93 -13.26 -1.81 31.00
CA LEU A 93 -13.16 -0.38 31.26
C LEU A 93 -13.60 0.40 30.02
N ILE A 94 -14.30 1.52 30.22
CA ILE A 94 -14.79 2.38 29.16
C ILE A 94 -14.70 3.85 29.55
N THR A 95 -14.28 4.68 28.61
CA THR A 95 -14.39 6.14 28.66
C THR A 95 -15.15 6.63 27.44
N ASN A 96 -16.33 7.23 27.66
CA ASN A 96 -17.12 7.81 26.59
C ASN A 96 -16.60 9.20 26.23
N LEU A 97 -16.63 9.53 24.93
CA LEU A 97 -16.37 10.87 24.46
C LEU A 97 -17.62 11.74 24.57
N SER A 98 -17.45 13.07 24.53
CA SER A 98 -18.58 13.97 24.38
C SER A 98 -19.31 13.73 23.05
N GLU A 99 -20.64 13.94 23.05
CA GLU A 99 -21.52 13.74 21.88
C GLU A 99 -21.13 14.49 20.61
N ILE A 100 -20.27 15.49 20.74
CA ILE A 100 -19.77 16.31 19.62
C ILE A 100 -18.59 15.67 18.89
N TYR A 101 -18.03 14.56 19.38
CA TYR A 101 -16.88 13.90 18.80
C TYR A 101 -17.25 12.57 18.16
N PHE A 102 -16.71 12.33 17.00
CA PHE A 102 -16.71 11.01 16.35
C PHE A 102 -15.30 10.42 16.50
N ALA A 103 -15.16 9.40 17.35
CA ALA A 103 -13.87 8.76 17.58
C ALA A 103 -13.46 7.86 16.40
N GLU A 104 -12.18 7.82 16.13
CA GLU A 104 -11.55 7.07 15.03
C GLU A 104 -10.40 6.19 15.56
N GLY A 105 -9.35 5.98 14.78
CA GLY A 105 -8.24 5.08 15.08
C GLY A 105 -7.54 5.36 16.40
N ILE A 106 -6.90 4.32 16.94
CA ILE A 106 -6.10 4.39 18.18
C ILE A 106 -4.73 3.77 17.98
N THR A 107 -3.75 4.25 18.75
CA THR A 107 -2.43 3.64 18.86
C THR A 107 -1.80 3.92 20.22
N VAL A 108 -0.65 3.31 20.48
CA VAL A 108 0.17 3.58 21.66
C VAL A 108 1.34 4.50 21.32
N SER A 109 1.61 5.49 22.18
CA SER A 109 2.84 6.29 22.11
C SER A 109 3.24 6.73 23.52
N ASN A 110 4.53 6.57 23.86
CA ASN A 110 5.07 6.97 25.17
C ASN A 110 4.24 6.45 26.36
N ASN A 111 3.83 5.19 26.33
CA ASN A 111 2.97 4.52 27.34
C ASN A 111 1.56 5.15 27.50
N SER A 112 1.12 5.92 26.56
CA SER A 112 -0.24 6.50 26.52
C SER A 112 -0.96 6.00 25.28
N ILE A 113 -2.31 5.91 25.37
CA ILE A 113 -3.13 5.63 24.19
C ILE A 113 -3.49 6.97 23.53
N ILE A 114 -3.32 7.03 22.22
CA ILE A 114 -3.73 8.15 21.38
C ILE A 114 -4.98 7.72 20.63
N GLN A 115 -6.01 8.57 20.60
CA GLN A 115 -7.24 8.38 19.84
C GLN A 115 -7.49 9.59 18.96
N LEU A 116 -7.79 9.33 17.68
CA LEU A 116 -8.18 10.35 16.71
C LEU A 116 -9.67 10.67 16.81
N THR A 117 -10.05 11.80 16.21
CA THR A 117 -11.43 12.12 15.83
C THR A 117 -11.52 12.38 14.34
N TRP A 118 -12.72 12.16 13.77
CA TRP A 118 -12.94 12.26 12.32
C TRP A 118 -12.70 13.67 11.78
N ARG A 119 -13.53 14.64 12.15
CA ARG A 119 -13.55 16.01 11.58
C ARG A 119 -13.39 17.11 12.60
N GLU A 120 -13.24 16.77 13.86
CA GLU A 120 -13.20 17.74 14.95
C GLU A 120 -11.81 18.36 15.14
N ASN A 121 -10.82 17.97 14.29
CA ASN A 121 -9.45 18.48 14.31
C ASN A 121 -8.76 18.34 15.67
N ILE A 122 -9.08 17.31 16.42
CA ILE A 122 -8.54 17.04 17.75
C ILE A 122 -8.27 15.55 17.93
N GLY A 123 -7.18 15.21 18.59
CA GLY A 123 -6.92 13.89 19.11
C GLY A 123 -6.81 13.91 20.62
N PHE A 124 -7.10 12.81 21.27
CA PHE A 124 -7.06 12.63 22.70
C PHE A 124 -5.90 11.73 23.14
N ILE A 125 -5.41 11.97 24.35
CA ILE A 125 -4.35 11.19 24.97
C ILE A 125 -4.89 10.62 26.27
N TYR A 126 -4.78 9.31 26.45
CA TYR A 126 -5.28 8.61 27.64
C TYR A 126 -4.16 7.89 28.37
N ASN A 127 -4.30 7.80 29.68
CA ASN A 127 -3.53 6.85 30.47
C ASN A 127 -3.92 5.42 30.05
N SER A 128 -2.96 4.59 29.66
CA SER A 128 -3.22 3.26 29.14
C SER A 128 -3.90 2.32 30.15
N SER A 129 -3.69 2.49 31.45
CA SER A 129 -4.24 1.61 32.47
C SER A 129 -5.62 2.02 32.98
N THR A 130 -5.92 3.33 32.96
CA THR A 130 -7.16 3.89 33.55
C THR A 130 -8.13 4.45 32.53
N LEU A 131 -7.71 4.61 31.29
CA LEU A 131 -8.41 5.33 30.22
C LEU A 131 -8.87 6.76 30.64
N GLU A 132 -8.20 7.34 31.64
CA GLU A 132 -8.39 8.74 31.99
C GLU A 132 -7.76 9.62 30.89
N ASN A 133 -8.53 10.61 30.42
CA ASN A 133 -8.01 11.61 29.48
C ASN A 133 -6.99 12.48 30.20
N ILE A 134 -5.74 12.47 29.71
CA ILE A 134 -4.61 13.21 30.27
C ILE A 134 -4.14 14.36 29.38
N GLY A 135 -4.73 14.49 28.16
CA GLY A 135 -4.37 15.55 27.24
C GLY A 135 -5.07 15.44 25.89
N ASN A 136 -4.81 16.41 25.06
CA ASN A 136 -5.27 16.45 23.67
C ASN A 136 -4.22 17.14 22.79
N PHE A 137 -4.37 16.97 21.47
CA PHE A 137 -3.52 17.60 20.47
C PHE A 137 -4.34 17.95 19.22
N PRO A 138 -3.99 19.02 18.48
CA PRO A 138 -4.66 19.33 17.23
C PRO A 138 -4.23 18.38 16.11
N ILE A 139 -5.20 18.03 15.25
CA ILE A 139 -5.01 17.30 14.00
C ILE A 139 -5.32 18.26 12.87
N ASP A 140 -4.54 18.22 11.79
CA ASP A 140 -4.82 19.01 10.57
C ASP A 140 -5.58 18.13 9.58
N GLY A 141 -6.87 18.42 9.38
CA GLY A 141 -7.75 17.63 8.52
C GLY A 141 -8.50 16.50 9.24
N GLU A 142 -8.89 15.48 8.50
CA GLU A 142 -9.59 14.31 9.02
C GLU A 142 -8.61 13.31 9.63
N GLY A 143 -8.95 12.72 10.76
CA GLY A 143 -8.22 11.59 11.33
C GLY A 143 -9.02 10.30 11.14
N TRP A 144 -8.43 9.28 10.48
CA TRP A 144 -9.08 7.98 10.27
C TRP A 144 -8.36 6.88 11.04
N GLY A 145 -7.27 6.35 10.52
CA GLY A 145 -6.44 5.35 11.19
C GLY A 145 -5.14 5.93 11.71
N ILE A 146 -4.57 5.28 12.71
CA ILE A 146 -3.26 5.64 13.26
C ILE A 146 -2.58 4.39 13.80
N CYS A 147 -1.29 4.21 13.50
CA CYS A 147 -0.48 3.16 14.09
C CYS A 147 0.89 3.65 14.50
N SER A 148 1.51 3.00 15.47
CA SER A 148 2.90 3.22 15.85
C SER A 148 3.73 1.97 15.62
N THR A 149 4.91 2.15 15.00
CA THR A 149 5.88 1.07 14.86
C THR A 149 6.62 0.82 16.17
N PRO A 150 7.20 -0.36 16.41
CA PRO A 150 8.00 -0.62 17.60
C PRO A 150 9.16 0.35 17.81
N ASN A 151 9.74 0.92 16.75
CA ASN A 151 10.80 1.94 16.85
C ASN A 151 10.25 3.37 17.11
N GLY A 152 8.92 3.54 17.22
CA GLY A 152 8.27 4.78 17.63
C GLY A 152 7.87 5.72 16.49
N ASP A 153 7.97 5.31 15.22
CA ASP A 153 7.38 6.05 14.11
C ASP A 153 5.85 5.95 14.16
N ILE A 154 5.14 7.04 13.88
CA ILE A 154 3.68 7.07 13.89
C ILE A 154 3.18 7.44 12.50
N TRP A 155 2.26 6.61 11.97
CA TRP A 155 1.58 6.83 10.69
C TRP A 155 0.10 7.09 10.89
N LEU A 156 -0.45 7.98 10.06
CA LEU A 156 -1.85 8.41 10.08
C LEU A 156 -2.45 8.32 8.67
N SER A 157 -3.68 7.86 8.57
CA SER A 157 -4.53 7.92 7.38
C SER A 157 -5.63 8.96 7.53
N ASP A 158 -6.12 9.49 6.40
CA ASP A 158 -7.20 10.48 6.30
C ASP A 158 -8.25 10.09 5.23
N GLY A 159 -8.25 8.82 4.81
CA GLY A 159 -9.13 8.32 3.74
C GLY A 159 -8.63 8.61 2.33
N SER A 160 -7.55 9.33 2.14
CA SER A 160 -6.90 9.52 0.85
C SER A 160 -5.98 8.35 0.49
N TYR A 161 -5.21 8.52 -0.57
CA TYR A 161 -4.13 7.62 -0.99
C TYR A 161 -2.79 7.91 -0.27
N GLN A 162 -2.77 8.82 0.67
CA GLN A 162 -1.56 9.20 1.40
C GLN A 162 -1.63 8.73 2.85
N LEU A 163 -0.48 8.30 3.36
CA LEU A 163 -0.22 8.13 4.77
C LEU A 163 0.72 9.23 5.23
N SER A 164 0.39 9.88 6.34
CA SER A 164 1.21 10.93 6.94
C SER A 164 2.03 10.37 8.09
N LYS A 165 3.34 10.64 8.09
CA LYS A 165 4.21 10.33 9.23
C LYS A 165 4.22 11.51 10.19
N ILE A 166 3.87 11.29 11.45
CA ILE A 166 3.82 12.34 12.46
C ILE A 166 4.94 12.20 13.49
N ASN A 167 5.32 13.33 14.09
CA ASN A 167 6.37 13.37 15.10
C ASN A 167 5.85 12.84 16.44
N PRO A 168 6.41 11.76 17.03
CA PRO A 168 5.94 11.20 18.29
C PRO A 168 6.11 12.14 19.50
N ASN A 169 6.97 13.15 19.41
CA ASN A 169 7.14 14.17 20.45
C ASN A 169 6.27 15.42 20.23
N ASN A 170 5.67 15.56 19.07
CA ASN A 170 4.74 16.61 18.71
C ASN A 170 3.72 16.09 17.71
N LEU A 171 2.66 15.48 18.21
CA LEU A 171 1.63 14.78 17.43
C LEU A 171 0.91 15.64 16.39
N SER A 172 1.08 16.95 16.45
CA SER A 172 0.53 17.92 15.48
C SER A 172 1.47 18.18 14.30
N SER A 173 2.66 17.58 14.28
CA SER A 173 3.68 17.89 13.27
C SER A 173 3.84 16.70 12.31
N ILE A 174 3.42 16.87 11.06
CA ILE A 174 3.71 15.96 9.97
C ILE A 174 5.19 16.12 9.61
N THR A 175 5.93 15.00 9.55
CA THR A 175 7.36 14.97 9.22
C THR A 175 7.63 14.45 7.83
N ASP A 176 6.73 13.60 7.30
CA ASP A 176 6.85 12.97 5.99
C ASP A 176 5.47 12.51 5.50
N SER A 177 5.37 12.13 4.23
CA SER A 177 4.17 11.54 3.64
C SER A 177 4.52 10.45 2.63
N LEU A 178 3.69 9.41 2.58
CA LEU A 178 3.86 8.25 1.72
C LEU A 178 2.62 8.09 0.83
N THR A 179 2.80 8.09 -0.48
CA THR A 179 1.72 7.75 -1.42
C THR A 179 1.62 6.24 -1.55
N VAL A 180 0.42 5.69 -1.38
CA VAL A 180 0.18 4.25 -1.47
C VAL A 180 -0.28 3.85 -2.87
N PHE A 181 0.38 2.84 -3.45
CA PHE A 181 0.13 2.35 -4.80
C PHE A 181 -0.35 0.90 -4.79
N TYR A 182 -1.47 0.65 -5.44
CA TYR A 182 -1.97 -0.69 -5.75
C TYR A 182 -1.82 -0.93 -7.25
N ASN A 183 -0.99 -1.89 -7.66
CA ASN A 183 -0.67 -2.15 -9.07
C ASN A 183 -0.30 -0.86 -9.84
N ASN A 184 0.65 -0.08 -9.32
CA ASN A 184 1.15 1.19 -9.88
C ASN A 184 0.08 2.32 -9.98
N SER A 185 -1.05 2.20 -9.31
CA SER A 185 -2.08 3.25 -9.25
C SER A 185 -2.34 3.66 -7.81
N PRO A 186 -2.43 4.97 -7.49
CA PRO A 186 -2.76 5.40 -6.14
C PRO A 186 -4.10 4.82 -5.68
N ILE A 187 -4.14 4.27 -4.46
CA ILE A 187 -5.35 3.70 -3.87
C ILE A 187 -5.87 4.57 -2.73
N ASN A 188 -7.14 5.02 -2.84
CA ASN A 188 -7.82 5.81 -1.81
C ASN A 188 -8.53 4.92 -0.79
N ARG A 189 -9.09 5.57 0.24
CA ARG A 189 -9.88 4.99 1.32
C ARG A 189 -9.04 4.17 2.31
N LEU A 190 -7.76 4.52 2.45
CA LEU A 190 -6.95 3.99 3.54
C LEU A 190 -7.59 4.39 4.86
N ASN A 191 -7.87 3.39 5.72
CA ASN A 191 -8.63 3.60 6.94
C ASN A 191 -7.80 3.17 8.15
N GLU A 192 -8.31 2.31 9.00
CA GLU A 192 -7.66 1.85 10.20
C GLU A 192 -6.31 1.19 9.89
N LEU A 193 -5.31 1.41 10.75
CA LEU A 193 -3.91 1.07 10.52
C LEU A 193 -3.33 0.24 11.66
N GLU A 194 -2.48 -0.73 11.30
CA GLU A 194 -1.62 -1.46 12.23
C GLU A 194 -0.17 -1.52 11.70
N CYS A 195 0.81 -1.27 12.59
CA CYS A 195 2.24 -1.21 12.28
C CYS A 195 3.04 -2.17 13.16
N PRO A 196 2.92 -3.50 13.01
CA PRO A 196 3.37 -4.46 14.00
C PRO A 196 4.88 -4.68 14.03
N PHE A 197 5.60 -4.29 12.97
CA PHE A 197 7.00 -4.66 12.79
C PHE A 197 7.91 -3.47 12.54
N ASP A 198 9.17 -3.59 12.95
CA ASP A 198 10.26 -2.75 12.44
C ASP A 198 10.60 -3.04 10.98
N SER A 199 10.00 -4.10 10.42
CA SER A 199 10.25 -4.58 9.04
C SER A 199 9.70 -3.70 7.93
N GLY A 200 9.04 -2.58 8.28
CA GLY A 200 8.59 -1.65 7.26
C GLY A 200 7.26 -2.00 6.60
N LEU A 201 6.39 -2.79 7.25
CA LEU A 201 5.03 -3.05 6.78
C LEU A 201 4.00 -2.25 7.58
N ILE A 202 3.06 -1.63 6.85
CA ILE A 202 1.85 -1.00 7.38
C ILE A 202 0.66 -1.81 6.87
N PHE A 203 -0.23 -2.24 7.76
CA PHE A 203 -1.49 -2.86 7.40
C PHE A 203 -2.59 -1.81 7.44
N SER A 204 -3.46 -1.79 6.43
CA SER A 204 -4.55 -0.81 6.34
C SER A 204 -5.85 -1.47 5.93
N ASN A 205 -6.93 -1.19 6.65
CA ASN A 205 -8.28 -1.42 6.15
C ASN A 205 -8.58 -0.48 4.98
N ILE A 206 -9.44 -0.91 4.07
CA ILE A 206 -9.99 -0.07 2.99
C ILE A 206 -11.45 0.21 3.30
N TRP A 207 -11.79 1.48 3.50
CA TRP A 207 -13.16 1.89 3.83
C TRP A 207 -14.17 1.40 2.79
N LEU A 208 -15.28 0.83 3.26
CA LEU A 208 -16.35 0.17 2.50
C LEU A 208 -15.94 -1.15 1.81
N GLU A 209 -14.77 -1.71 2.16
CA GLU A 209 -14.35 -3.01 1.65
C GLU A 209 -13.99 -3.94 2.82
N ASP A 210 -14.17 -5.24 2.63
CA ASP A 210 -13.77 -6.25 3.61
C ASP A 210 -12.35 -6.72 3.34
N LYS A 211 -11.41 -5.75 3.25
CA LYS A 211 -10.02 -5.99 2.86
C LYS A 211 -9.02 -5.30 3.77
N ILE A 212 -7.87 -5.96 3.91
CA ILE A 212 -6.66 -5.39 4.50
C ILE A 212 -5.56 -5.42 3.44
N LEU A 213 -4.81 -4.33 3.34
CA LEU A 213 -3.61 -4.23 2.51
C LEU A 213 -2.37 -4.23 3.37
N ALA A 214 -1.35 -5.00 2.99
CA ALA A 214 0.01 -4.86 3.51
C ALA A 214 0.79 -3.92 2.59
N ILE A 215 1.30 -2.83 3.13
CA ILE A 215 1.94 -1.72 2.42
C ILE A 215 3.41 -1.64 2.85
N ASN A 216 4.32 -1.55 1.91
CA ASN A 216 5.73 -1.26 2.19
C ASN A 216 5.86 0.21 2.63
N SER A 217 6.31 0.45 3.85
CA SER A 217 6.41 1.80 4.43
C SER A 217 7.53 2.67 3.83
N SER A 218 8.43 2.08 3.05
CA SER A 218 9.52 2.80 2.37
C SER A 218 9.13 3.24 0.96
N THR A 219 8.34 2.42 0.23
CA THR A 219 7.99 2.68 -1.18
C THR A 219 6.54 3.08 -1.38
N GLY A 220 5.64 2.69 -0.47
CA GLY A 220 4.20 2.86 -0.60
C GLY A 220 3.52 1.77 -1.46
N ASP A 221 4.27 0.81 -1.96
CA ASP A 221 3.69 -0.27 -2.77
C ASP A 221 2.90 -1.24 -1.89
N VAL A 222 1.71 -1.61 -2.35
CA VAL A 222 0.94 -2.70 -1.74
C VAL A 222 1.57 -4.02 -2.15
N CYS A 223 1.95 -4.83 -1.17
CA CYS A 223 2.55 -6.14 -1.34
C CYS A 223 1.51 -7.25 -1.40
N SER A 224 0.55 -7.21 -0.47
CA SER A 224 -0.47 -8.24 -0.32
C SER A 224 -1.84 -7.62 -0.04
N GLU A 225 -2.89 -8.29 -0.51
CA GLU A 225 -4.30 -8.01 -0.23
C GLU A 225 -4.90 -9.22 0.48
N TYR A 226 -5.50 -9.01 1.64
CA TYR A 226 -6.22 -10.01 2.42
C TYR A 226 -7.71 -9.76 2.32
N ASP A 227 -8.48 -10.71 1.80
CA ASP A 227 -9.92 -10.60 1.58
C ASP A 227 -10.70 -11.36 2.67
N PHE A 228 -11.48 -10.62 3.46
CA PHE A 228 -12.31 -11.13 4.55
C PHE A 228 -13.79 -11.25 4.18
N SER A 229 -14.17 -11.03 2.93
CA SER A 229 -15.57 -11.04 2.50
C SER A 229 -16.27 -12.37 2.76
N GLU A 230 -15.57 -13.51 2.58
CA GLU A 230 -16.10 -14.83 2.86
C GLU A 230 -16.31 -15.05 4.37
N ILE A 231 -15.39 -14.57 5.21
CA ILE A 231 -15.49 -14.63 6.68
C ILE A 231 -16.71 -13.85 7.13
N ARG A 232 -16.88 -12.62 6.65
CA ARG A 232 -18.05 -11.81 6.96
C ARG A 232 -19.34 -12.48 6.52
N MET A 233 -19.43 -12.99 5.29
CA MET A 233 -20.63 -13.67 4.79
C MET A 233 -20.99 -14.93 5.61
N GLN A 234 -19.99 -15.64 6.11
CA GLN A 234 -20.20 -16.90 6.80
C GLN A 234 -20.59 -16.73 8.27
N TYR A 235 -20.00 -15.75 8.96
CA TYR A 235 -20.06 -15.66 10.41
C TYR A 235 -20.77 -14.41 10.94
N GLU A 236 -20.96 -13.38 10.12
CA GLU A 236 -21.54 -12.13 10.57
C GLU A 236 -23.00 -11.97 10.11
N ASN A 237 -23.75 -11.15 10.83
CA ASN A 237 -25.17 -10.92 10.58
C ASN A 237 -25.41 -9.78 9.56
N ASN A 238 -26.68 -9.59 9.15
CA ASN A 238 -27.04 -8.57 8.15
C ASN A 238 -26.88 -7.11 8.65
N ASN A 239 -26.67 -6.88 9.94
CA ASN A 239 -26.43 -5.55 10.49
C ASN A 239 -24.92 -5.23 10.53
N SER A 240 -24.06 -6.22 10.34
CA SER A 240 -22.62 -6.06 10.31
C SER A 240 -22.23 -5.26 9.07
N ARG A 241 -21.40 -4.23 9.27
CA ARG A 241 -20.92 -3.35 8.22
C ARG A 241 -19.55 -3.84 7.72
N GLU A 242 -18.79 -2.95 7.12
CA GLU A 242 -17.46 -3.28 6.59
C GLU A 242 -16.46 -3.63 7.69
N LEU A 243 -15.45 -4.40 7.29
CA LEU A 243 -14.26 -4.71 8.08
C LEU A 243 -13.59 -3.41 8.55
N ASN A 244 -13.29 -3.30 9.84
CA ASN A 244 -12.49 -2.20 10.40
C ASN A 244 -11.99 -2.56 11.80
N GLY A 245 -10.68 -2.57 11.97
CA GLY A 245 -9.99 -2.92 13.20
C GLY A 245 -8.97 -4.04 12.97
N ILE A 246 -7.69 -3.69 13.16
CA ILE A 246 -6.54 -4.57 13.04
C ILE A 246 -5.67 -4.35 14.28
N ALA A 247 -5.33 -5.41 14.99
CA ALA A 247 -4.35 -5.33 16.07
C ALA A 247 -3.44 -6.55 16.06
N TYR A 248 -2.16 -6.37 16.28
CA TYR A 248 -1.18 -7.45 16.26
C TYR A 248 -0.81 -7.88 17.68
N ASP A 249 -0.85 -9.17 17.92
CA ASP A 249 -0.36 -9.79 19.13
C ASP A 249 1.07 -10.31 18.93
N HIS A 250 2.04 -9.62 19.53
CA HIS A 250 3.45 -9.98 19.44
C HIS A 250 3.80 -11.33 20.11
N GLU A 251 3.00 -11.80 21.06
CA GLU A 251 3.26 -13.07 21.76
C GLU A 251 2.84 -14.27 20.92
N SER A 252 1.65 -14.20 20.31
CA SER A 252 1.14 -15.28 19.44
C SER A 252 1.58 -15.15 17.98
N SER A 253 2.02 -13.98 17.56
CA SER A 253 2.29 -13.61 16.15
C SER A 253 1.04 -13.67 15.27
N LEU A 254 -0.14 -13.43 15.84
CA LEU A 254 -1.43 -13.43 15.17
C LEU A 254 -2.05 -12.03 15.18
N PHE A 255 -3.06 -11.85 14.32
CA PHE A 255 -3.80 -10.59 14.23
C PHE A 255 -5.20 -10.75 14.80
N TRP A 256 -5.62 -9.78 15.58
CA TRP A 256 -6.99 -9.55 16.00
C TRP A 256 -7.68 -8.70 14.94
N ILE A 257 -8.79 -9.22 14.41
CA ILE A 257 -9.55 -8.56 13.34
C ILE A 257 -11.02 -8.49 13.76
N THR A 258 -11.67 -7.39 13.44
CA THR A 258 -13.12 -7.23 13.58
C THR A 258 -13.65 -6.26 12.53
N GLY A 259 -14.92 -5.85 12.66
CA GLY A 259 -15.55 -4.85 11.78
C GLY A 259 -16.64 -4.08 12.51
N LYS A 260 -17.15 -3.05 11.86
CA LYS A 260 -18.23 -2.21 12.38
C LYS A 260 -19.49 -3.05 12.57
N ASN A 261 -19.97 -3.11 13.82
CA ASN A 261 -21.12 -3.92 14.22
C ASN A 261 -20.97 -5.42 13.98
N TRP A 262 -19.75 -5.92 13.90
CA TRP A 262 -19.51 -7.37 13.85
C TRP A 262 -19.79 -7.99 15.22
N SER A 263 -20.20 -9.25 15.20
CA SER A 263 -20.49 -10.02 16.43
C SER A 263 -19.29 -10.80 16.95
N ASN A 264 -18.19 -10.81 16.20
CA ASN A 264 -17.01 -11.58 16.54
C ASN A 264 -15.71 -10.78 16.34
N TYR A 265 -14.72 -11.09 17.20
CA TYR A 265 -13.32 -10.92 16.87
C TYR A 265 -12.81 -12.19 16.21
N TYR A 266 -11.88 -12.04 15.28
CA TYR A 266 -11.19 -13.15 14.61
C TYR A 266 -9.72 -13.06 14.92
N LEU A 267 -9.16 -14.13 15.50
CA LEU A 267 -7.73 -14.30 15.61
C LEU A 267 -7.26 -15.01 14.34
N VAL A 268 -6.40 -14.38 13.57
CA VAL A 268 -6.03 -14.85 12.22
C VAL A 268 -4.52 -14.87 12.02
N ASP A 269 -4.06 -15.83 11.19
CA ASP A 269 -2.73 -15.81 10.61
C ASP A 269 -2.82 -15.20 9.20
N LEU A 270 -2.17 -14.05 9.00
CA LEU A 270 -2.10 -13.39 7.70
C LEU A 270 -1.01 -13.99 6.79
N GLN A 271 -0.21 -14.95 7.27
CA GLN A 271 0.82 -15.63 6.48
C GLN A 271 1.76 -14.64 5.77
N ILE A 272 2.32 -13.70 6.53
CA ILE A 272 3.10 -12.60 5.99
C ILE A 272 4.37 -13.13 5.31
N ASN A 273 4.47 -12.89 4.01
CA ASN A 273 5.67 -13.17 3.23
C ASN A 273 6.52 -11.90 3.08
N SER A 274 7.48 -11.70 3.97
CA SER A 274 8.37 -10.53 3.93
C SER A 274 9.25 -10.46 2.67
N ASP A 275 9.55 -11.60 2.05
CA ASP A 275 10.40 -11.65 0.86
C ASP A 275 9.71 -11.04 -0.37
N PHE A 276 8.38 -11.10 -0.42
CA PHE A 276 7.61 -10.53 -1.53
C PHE A 276 7.64 -9.00 -1.51
N CYS A 277 7.58 -8.39 -0.33
CA CYS A 277 7.70 -6.94 -0.16
C CYS A 277 9.12 -6.39 -0.41
N GLN A 278 10.16 -7.21 -0.21
CA GLN A 278 11.55 -6.79 -0.43
C GLN A 278 11.99 -6.87 -1.88
N LEU A 279 11.30 -7.65 -2.71
CA LEU A 279 11.62 -7.77 -4.14
C LEU A 279 11.38 -6.47 -4.92
N SER A 280 10.52 -5.57 -4.42
CA SER A 280 10.31 -4.26 -5.03
C SER A 280 11.51 -3.30 -4.86
N GLU A 281 12.32 -3.45 -3.82
CA GLU A 281 13.55 -2.67 -3.65
C GLU A 281 14.67 -3.03 -4.66
N LYS A 282 14.59 -4.19 -5.31
CA LYS A 282 15.62 -4.67 -6.25
C LYS A 282 15.36 -4.35 -7.71
N SER A 283 14.29 -3.67 -8.05
CA SER A 283 14.10 -3.13 -9.38
C SER A 283 14.75 -1.74 -9.58
N GLU A 284 15.73 -1.34 -8.79
CA GLU A 284 16.79 -0.54 -9.37
C GLU A 284 17.28 -1.35 -10.55
N ILE A 285 16.80 -0.94 -11.74
CA ILE A 285 17.40 -1.32 -13.01
C ILE A 285 18.88 -1.15 -12.76
N CYS A 286 19.54 -2.28 -12.51
CA CYS A 286 20.97 -2.36 -12.65
C CYS A 286 21.19 -1.93 -14.08
N CYS A 287 21.48 -0.63 -14.28
CA CYS A 287 22.21 -0.19 -15.43
C CYS A 287 23.52 -0.99 -15.34
N THR A 288 23.47 -2.23 -15.83
CA THR A 288 24.69 -2.84 -16.31
C THR A 288 25.24 -1.76 -17.22
N GLU A 289 26.32 -1.13 -16.79
CA GLU A 289 27.24 -0.52 -17.72
C GLU A 289 27.61 -1.66 -18.68
N ASP A 290 26.74 -1.89 -19.67
CA ASP A 290 27.15 -2.52 -20.88
C ASP A 290 28.28 -1.62 -21.36
N ASN A 291 29.52 -2.08 -21.14
CA ASN A 291 30.71 -1.53 -21.75
C ASN A 291 30.51 -1.59 -23.26
N PHE A 292 29.73 -0.64 -23.77
CA PHE A 292 29.58 -0.39 -25.19
C PHE A 292 30.99 -0.07 -25.67
N SER A 293 31.61 -1.02 -26.33
CA SER A 293 32.99 -0.82 -26.77
C SER A 293 33.01 0.41 -27.65
N LEU A 294 34.05 1.22 -27.51
CA LEU A 294 34.27 2.38 -28.37
C LEU A 294 34.10 2.04 -29.84
N PHE A 295 34.34 0.79 -30.18
CA PHE A 295 34.21 0.22 -31.55
C PHE A 295 32.72 0.12 -31.96
N GLU A 296 31.81 -0.31 -31.09
CA GLU A 296 30.36 -0.38 -31.37
C GLU A 296 29.75 1.00 -31.48
N PHE A 297 30.19 1.95 -30.62
CA PHE A 297 29.78 3.34 -30.71
C PHE A 297 30.22 4.01 -32.03
N LEU A 298 31.46 3.76 -32.49
CA LEU A 298 31.95 4.24 -33.77
C LEU A 298 31.26 3.57 -34.98
N LEU A 299 30.85 2.30 -34.83
CA LEU A 299 30.08 1.58 -35.85
C LEU A 299 28.67 2.19 -36.00
N LEU A 300 27.99 2.49 -34.91
CA LEU A 300 26.66 3.15 -34.91
C LEU A 300 26.73 4.56 -35.50
N ILE A 301 27.76 5.33 -35.20
CA ILE A 301 27.98 6.66 -35.79
C ILE A 301 28.23 6.54 -37.30
N SER A 302 29.02 5.59 -37.75
CA SER A 302 29.29 5.39 -39.15
C SER A 302 28.05 5.02 -39.96
N VAL A 303 27.18 4.15 -39.41
CA VAL A 303 25.89 3.79 -40.01
C VAL A 303 24.91 4.97 -40.01
N ALA A 304 24.87 5.75 -38.93
CA ALA A 304 24.03 6.95 -38.85
C ALA A 304 24.45 8.03 -39.89
N ILE A 305 25.75 8.24 -40.09
CA ILE A 305 26.25 9.20 -41.08
C ILE A 305 25.92 8.74 -42.53
N PHE A 306 25.94 7.42 -42.81
CA PHE A 306 25.61 6.90 -44.12
C PHE A 306 24.10 6.97 -44.44
N LEU A 307 23.24 6.95 -43.43
CA LEU A 307 21.77 7.02 -43.57
C LEU A 307 21.20 8.44 -43.48
N MET A 308 22.00 9.43 -43.08
CA MET A 308 21.57 10.83 -42.92
C MET A 308 20.94 11.49 -44.17
N PRO A 309 21.38 11.24 -45.43
CA PRO A 309 20.75 11.90 -46.56
C PRO A 309 19.32 11.47 -46.86
N PHE A 310 18.84 10.34 -46.30
CA PHE A 310 17.51 9.80 -46.61
C PHE A 310 16.45 9.99 -45.52
N SER A 311 16.81 10.42 -44.33
CA SER A 311 15.90 10.41 -43.17
C SER A 311 15.53 11.77 -42.55
N TRP A 312 16.11 12.89 -43.05
CA TRP A 312 15.91 14.24 -42.51
C TRP A 312 14.43 14.69 -42.40
N PRO A 313 13.51 14.40 -43.35
CA PRO A 313 12.13 14.82 -43.25
C PRO A 313 11.30 14.05 -42.23
N ILE A 314 11.71 12.81 -41.87
CA ILE A 314 10.92 11.93 -40.96
C ILE A 314 11.26 12.21 -39.52
N PHE A 315 12.51 12.53 -39.19
CA PHE A 315 12.93 12.85 -37.81
C PHE A 315 12.32 14.12 -37.26
N GLY A 316 12.15 15.16 -38.11
CA GLY A 316 11.51 16.41 -37.68
C GLY A 316 10.04 16.25 -37.22
N MET A 317 9.30 15.31 -37.87
CA MET A 317 7.90 15.06 -37.51
C MET A 317 7.75 14.25 -36.21
N ILE A 318 8.68 13.34 -35.93
CA ILE A 318 8.64 12.51 -34.71
C ILE A 318 9.02 13.35 -33.50
N PHE A 319 10.05 14.20 -33.61
CA PHE A 319 10.47 15.09 -32.51
C PHE A 319 9.37 16.10 -32.14
N TYR A 320 8.66 16.64 -33.14
CA TYR A 320 7.55 17.57 -32.90
C TYR A 320 6.36 16.90 -32.19
N LYS A 321 6.08 15.62 -32.45
CA LYS A 321 5.03 14.87 -31.76
C LYS A 321 5.39 14.50 -30.33
N ILE A 322 6.63 14.23 -30.03
CA ILE A 322 7.09 13.85 -28.66
C ILE A 322 7.09 15.09 -27.75
N PHE A 323 7.57 16.23 -28.24
CA PHE A 323 7.62 17.47 -27.44
C PHE A 323 6.24 18.05 -27.13
N ARG A 324 5.23 17.81 -27.97
CA ARG A 324 3.86 18.29 -27.74
C ARG A 324 3.08 17.47 -26.71
N ARG A 325 3.57 16.29 -26.30
CA ARG A 325 2.92 15.45 -25.27
C ARG A 325 3.37 15.76 -23.84
N GLN A 326 4.46 16.48 -23.66
CA GLN A 326 5.01 16.78 -22.33
C GLN A 326 4.46 18.08 -21.68
N THR A 327 3.56 18.82 -22.33
CA THR A 327 3.03 20.08 -21.80
C THR A 327 1.56 20.03 -21.38
N GLN A 328 0.97 18.85 -21.20
CA GLN A 328 -0.35 18.76 -20.58
C GLN A 328 -0.18 18.39 -19.09
N HIS A 329 -0.35 19.38 -18.23
CA HIS A 329 -0.51 19.20 -16.80
C HIS A 329 -1.71 18.27 -16.53
N PRO A 330 -1.60 17.37 -15.53
CA PRO A 330 -2.76 16.62 -15.07
C PRO A 330 -3.83 17.61 -14.59
N PRO A 331 -5.13 17.29 -14.76
CA PRO A 331 -6.19 18.11 -14.22
C PRO A 331 -6.08 18.18 -12.69
N PRO A 332 -6.49 19.31 -12.07
CA PRO A 332 -6.54 19.42 -10.63
C PRO A 332 -7.45 18.33 -10.03
N PRO A 333 -7.17 17.88 -8.80
CA PRO A 333 -8.00 16.88 -8.14
C PRO A 333 -9.45 17.37 -8.08
N ARG A 334 -10.41 16.51 -8.42
CA ARG A 334 -11.84 16.80 -8.26
C ARG A 334 -12.13 16.97 -6.79
N ASN A 335 -12.79 18.05 -6.44
CA ASN A 335 -13.40 18.22 -5.12
C ASN A 335 -14.23 16.95 -4.83
N ILE A 336 -14.03 16.39 -3.66
CA ILE A 336 -14.84 15.30 -3.13
C ILE A 336 -16.25 15.90 -2.97
N GLU A 337 -17.14 15.58 -3.90
CA GLU A 337 -18.56 15.86 -3.74
C GLU A 337 -19.08 15.06 -2.56
N GLU A 338 -19.86 15.74 -1.75
CA GLU A 338 -20.53 15.36 -0.52
C GLU A 338 -20.84 13.87 -0.41
N LEU A 339 -20.34 13.27 0.68
CA LEU A 339 -20.75 11.94 1.12
C LEU A 339 -22.28 11.91 1.25
N PRO A 340 -22.97 10.85 0.82
CA PRO A 340 -24.41 10.77 0.98
C PRO A 340 -24.77 10.86 2.47
N GLU A 341 -25.71 11.75 2.80
CA GLU A 341 -26.35 11.82 4.10
C GLU A 341 -26.98 10.46 4.40
N GLY A 342 -26.42 9.71 5.34
CA GLY A 342 -26.92 8.41 5.71
C GLY A 342 -25.86 7.49 6.34
N LEU A 343 -25.04 8.02 7.20
CA LEU A 343 -24.27 7.24 8.19
C LEU A 343 -24.95 7.28 9.55
#